data_fdf8c05c4c30ba178a7e008430510509
#
_entry.id   fdf8c05c4c30ba178a7e008430510509
#
_cell.length_a   1.000
_cell.length_b   1.000
_cell.length_c   1.000
_cell.angle_alpha   90.00
_cell.angle_beta   90.00
_cell.angle_gamma   90.00
#
_symmetry.space_group_name_H-M   'P 1'
#
loop_
_entity.id
_entity.type
_entity.pdbx_description
1 polymer ?
#
loop_
_entity_poly.entity_id
_entity_poly.type
_entity_poly.pdbx_seq_one_letter_code
_entity_poly.pdbx_strand_id
1 'polypeptide(L)'
;MTSFRLLFTYLAACVPAFLTAAPAPADLTQKLTQIEKLEIFPSAVALESKRDFHRLVVLATFKDATTRDVTAFANLRVVDPKVASLEEYSAHAVADSGATEVIAELGGLSAKVPVQVKDGLKDRAVSFRLDVMPVFLRGGCNAGGCHGAARGKDGFRLSLFGMDPAGDYTRLTREMIGRRINLAIPEESTLIEKSIGAVPHTGNKVFEADSIYNRTLLEWIAKGAHNDAPDVATVTGIEVFPKQIVLEGSNATQQITVRATYSDGTDRDVTNLALFMSNNDPVAKVNKQGVVISAERGAAFMLARFDVYSVTAQVVVIPKDLVYTRPQAEAYNYVDAAVNERLHRLRIAPSGLCTDEEYVRRVYIDVVGLYPKPAEVQAFLADNRPDKRSQLVDVLLQRKEFTELWVMKWSELLQIRSGINGGNNQPPFYKNSLLYYNWLADRIGQNQP
;
A
#
# COMPACT_ATOMS: atom_id res chain seq x y z
N MET A 1 36.45 -57.26 -15.98
CA MET A 1 35.97 -56.13 -15.13
C MET A 1 35.09 -55.25 -16.01
N THR A 2 33.80 -55.55 -15.94
CA THR A 2 32.75 -54.95 -16.79
C THR A 2 32.13 -53.75 -16.07
N SER A 3 32.32 -52.57 -16.63
CA SER A 3 31.72 -51.33 -16.12
C SER A 3 30.25 -51.24 -16.52
N PHE A 4 29.36 -51.30 -15.54
CA PHE A 4 27.94 -50.97 -15.72
C PHE A 4 27.79 -49.45 -15.73
N ARG A 5 27.37 -48.85 -16.85
CA ARG A 5 26.89 -47.47 -16.92
C ARG A 5 25.41 -47.49 -16.62
N LEU A 6 25.02 -46.93 -15.46
CA LEU A 6 23.64 -46.60 -15.18
C LEU A 6 23.25 -45.36 -16.00
N LEU A 7 22.32 -45.53 -16.94
CA LEU A 7 21.59 -44.46 -17.59
C LEU A 7 20.53 -43.96 -16.61
N PHE A 8 20.73 -42.78 -16.05
CA PHE A 8 19.63 -42.04 -15.39
C PHE A 8 18.78 -41.38 -16.47
N THR A 9 17.63 -41.99 -16.75
CA THR A 9 16.56 -41.34 -17.48
C THR A 9 15.91 -40.30 -16.57
N TYR A 10 16.13 -39.03 -16.85
CA TYR A 10 15.35 -37.95 -16.27
C TYR A 10 13.90 -38.08 -16.80
N LEU A 11 12.99 -38.58 -15.98
CA LEU A 11 11.57 -38.35 -16.18
C LEU A 11 11.34 -36.85 -16.00
N ALA A 12 11.07 -36.13 -17.08
CA ALA A 12 10.50 -34.80 -17.02
C ALA A 12 9.15 -34.93 -16.32
N ALA A 13 9.07 -34.50 -15.07
CA ALA A 13 7.81 -34.37 -14.34
C ALA A 13 6.95 -33.36 -15.12
N CYS A 14 5.88 -33.82 -15.72
CA CYS A 14 4.85 -32.99 -16.32
C CYS A 14 4.28 -32.13 -15.17
N VAL A 15 4.67 -30.85 -15.09
CA VAL A 15 4.06 -29.88 -14.17
C VAL A 15 2.60 -29.76 -14.60
N PRO A 16 1.64 -30.00 -13.70
CA PRO A 16 0.24 -29.97 -14.09
C PRO A 16 -0.13 -28.55 -14.55
N ALA A 17 -0.73 -28.46 -15.72
CA ALA A 17 -1.27 -27.22 -16.29
C ALA A 17 -2.48 -26.65 -15.50
N PHE A 18 -2.87 -27.33 -14.43
CA PHE A 18 -4.02 -27.00 -13.60
C PHE A 18 -3.60 -26.94 -12.14
N LEU A 19 -3.96 -25.84 -11.47
CA LEU A 19 -4.02 -25.79 -10.03
C LEU A 19 -5.40 -26.29 -9.60
N THR A 20 -5.47 -27.42 -8.90
CA THR A 20 -6.72 -27.93 -8.35
C THR A 20 -7.22 -26.98 -7.28
N ALA A 21 -8.42 -26.44 -7.47
CA ALA A 21 -9.07 -25.58 -6.49
C ALA A 21 -9.24 -26.30 -5.15
N ALA A 22 -8.97 -25.60 -4.05
CA ALA A 22 -9.34 -26.09 -2.74
C ALA A 22 -10.89 -26.12 -2.62
N PRO A 23 -11.46 -27.01 -1.79
CA PRO A 23 -12.89 -27.02 -1.54
C PRO A 23 -13.31 -25.68 -0.94
N ALA A 24 -14.33 -25.04 -1.56
CA ALA A 24 -14.84 -23.75 -1.09
C ALA A 24 -15.46 -23.92 0.31
N PRO A 25 -15.20 -23.02 1.25
CA PRO A 25 -15.85 -23.02 2.56
C PRO A 25 -17.38 -22.96 2.42
N ALA A 26 -18.10 -23.50 3.40
CA ALA A 26 -19.57 -23.60 3.34
C ALA A 26 -20.26 -22.23 3.10
N ASP A 27 -19.77 -21.18 3.72
CA ASP A 27 -20.26 -19.81 3.56
C ASP A 27 -20.03 -19.26 2.14
N LEU A 28 -18.91 -19.55 1.52
CA LEU A 28 -18.66 -19.20 0.11
C LEU A 28 -19.55 -20.01 -0.83
N THR A 29 -19.71 -21.31 -0.56
CA THR A 29 -20.56 -22.18 -1.38
C THR A 29 -22.00 -21.67 -1.41
N GLN A 30 -22.54 -21.21 -0.30
CA GLN A 30 -23.88 -20.60 -0.21
C GLN A 30 -23.98 -19.26 -0.97
N LYS A 31 -22.87 -18.52 -1.11
CA LYS A 31 -22.83 -17.21 -1.78
C LYS A 31 -22.42 -17.27 -3.25
N LEU A 32 -22.09 -18.44 -3.82
CA LEU A 32 -21.63 -18.55 -5.22
C LEU A 32 -22.58 -17.92 -6.24
N THR A 33 -23.91 -18.08 -6.05
CA THR A 33 -24.93 -17.50 -6.92
C THR A 33 -25.11 -15.98 -6.75
N GLN A 34 -24.48 -15.40 -5.74
CA GLN A 34 -24.49 -13.96 -5.44
C GLN A 34 -23.26 -13.25 -6.01
N ILE A 35 -22.32 -13.97 -6.60
CA ILE A 35 -21.17 -13.35 -7.27
C ILE A 35 -21.70 -12.59 -8.48
N GLU A 36 -21.39 -11.29 -8.53
CA GLU A 36 -21.72 -10.41 -9.65
C GLU A 36 -20.57 -10.33 -10.65
N LYS A 37 -19.33 -10.30 -10.15
CA LYS A 37 -18.14 -10.14 -10.97
C LYS A 37 -16.99 -10.99 -10.45
N LEU A 38 -16.23 -11.58 -11.37
CA LEU A 38 -14.97 -12.25 -11.11
C LEU A 38 -13.86 -11.51 -11.85
N GLU A 39 -12.77 -11.21 -11.19
CA GLU A 39 -11.61 -10.49 -11.76
C GLU A 39 -10.31 -11.19 -11.40
N ILE A 40 -9.34 -11.14 -12.31
CA ILE A 40 -7.96 -11.58 -12.05
C ILE A 40 -7.05 -10.35 -12.02
N PHE A 41 -6.19 -10.27 -11.03
CA PHE A 41 -5.16 -9.23 -10.92
C PHE A 41 -3.76 -9.83 -10.93
N PRO A 42 -2.79 -9.14 -11.57
CA PRO A 42 -2.96 -7.95 -12.42
C PRO A 42 -3.77 -8.26 -13.70
N SER A 43 -4.26 -7.24 -14.38
CA SER A 43 -5.09 -7.38 -15.60
C SER A 43 -4.30 -7.80 -16.86
N ALA A 44 -2.98 -7.83 -16.78
CA ALA A 44 -2.05 -8.33 -17.80
C ALA A 44 -0.77 -8.79 -17.11
N VAL A 45 -0.11 -9.79 -17.68
CA VAL A 45 1.15 -10.36 -17.18
C VAL A 45 2.20 -10.31 -18.31
N ALA A 46 3.36 -9.72 -18.03
CA ALA A 46 4.53 -9.77 -18.88
C ALA A 46 5.65 -10.56 -18.15
N LEU A 47 6.25 -11.53 -18.85
CA LEU A 47 7.34 -12.36 -18.34
C LEU A 47 8.53 -12.18 -19.28
N GLU A 48 9.55 -11.43 -18.83
CA GLU A 48 10.64 -10.98 -19.68
C GLU A 48 12.01 -11.55 -19.26
N SER A 49 11.98 -12.51 -18.32
CA SER A 49 13.15 -13.31 -17.96
C SER A 49 12.73 -14.58 -17.23
N LYS A 50 13.66 -15.52 -17.11
CA LYS A 50 13.48 -16.75 -16.31
C LYS A 50 13.20 -16.48 -14.82
N ARG A 51 13.54 -15.29 -14.32
CA ARG A 51 13.33 -14.89 -12.91
C ARG A 51 11.99 -14.22 -12.68
N ASP A 52 11.31 -13.82 -13.75
CA ASP A 52 10.07 -13.08 -13.61
C ASP A 52 8.93 -14.03 -13.29
N PHE A 53 8.08 -13.54 -12.42
CA PHE A 53 6.80 -14.17 -12.08
C PHE A 53 5.80 -13.08 -11.73
N HIS A 54 4.52 -13.40 -11.88
CA HIS A 54 3.45 -12.54 -11.40
C HIS A 54 2.47 -13.37 -10.59
N ARG A 55 2.29 -13.00 -9.32
CA ARG A 55 1.26 -13.57 -8.47
C ARG A 55 -0.10 -13.11 -8.95
N LEU A 56 -1.00 -14.06 -9.13
CA LEU A 56 -2.37 -13.82 -9.55
C LEU A 56 -3.27 -13.82 -8.32
N VAL A 57 -4.18 -12.87 -8.27
CA VAL A 57 -5.24 -12.78 -7.27
C VAL A 57 -6.58 -12.79 -7.98
N VAL A 58 -7.45 -13.72 -7.60
CA VAL A 58 -8.82 -13.80 -8.13
C VAL A 58 -9.76 -13.19 -7.11
N LEU A 59 -10.41 -12.10 -7.50
CA LEU A 59 -11.34 -11.36 -6.68
C LEU A 59 -12.77 -11.62 -7.12
N ALA A 60 -13.60 -12.09 -6.21
CA ALA A 60 -15.05 -12.11 -6.40
C ALA A 60 -15.66 -10.86 -5.80
N THR A 61 -16.49 -10.15 -6.55
CA THR A 61 -17.37 -9.08 -6.08
C THR A 61 -18.79 -9.60 -6.04
N PHE A 62 -19.46 -9.44 -4.90
CA PHE A 62 -20.83 -9.91 -4.70
C PHE A 62 -21.84 -8.79 -4.98
N LYS A 63 -23.11 -9.15 -5.20
CA LYS A 63 -24.22 -8.22 -5.47
C LYS A 63 -24.43 -7.14 -4.41
N ASP A 64 -23.96 -7.39 -3.20
CA ASP A 64 -23.98 -6.42 -2.09
C ASP A 64 -22.72 -5.54 -2.04
N ALA A 65 -21.87 -5.60 -3.06
CA ALA A 65 -20.59 -4.93 -3.21
C ALA A 65 -19.51 -5.36 -2.18
N THR A 66 -19.69 -6.46 -1.45
CA THR A 66 -18.60 -7.08 -0.70
C THR A 66 -17.63 -7.77 -1.66
N THR A 67 -16.38 -7.90 -1.25
CA THR A 67 -15.33 -8.58 -2.03
C THR A 67 -14.71 -9.72 -1.25
N ARG A 68 -14.22 -10.73 -1.97
CA ARG A 68 -13.51 -11.85 -1.38
C ARG A 68 -12.39 -12.34 -2.29
N ASP A 69 -11.25 -12.61 -1.69
CA ASP A 69 -10.19 -13.36 -2.35
C ASP A 69 -10.65 -14.81 -2.52
N VAL A 70 -10.80 -15.21 -3.76
CA VAL A 70 -11.23 -16.57 -4.11
C VAL A 70 -10.16 -17.34 -4.89
N THR A 71 -8.93 -16.85 -4.87
CA THR A 71 -7.80 -17.41 -5.62
C THR A 71 -7.63 -18.91 -5.35
N ALA A 72 -7.70 -19.33 -4.09
CA ALA A 72 -7.56 -20.74 -3.71
C ALA A 72 -8.77 -21.62 -4.10
N PHE A 73 -9.93 -21.01 -4.39
CA PHE A 73 -11.19 -21.70 -4.64
C PHE A 73 -11.59 -21.67 -6.10
N ALA A 74 -10.98 -20.79 -6.90
CA ALA A 74 -11.19 -20.70 -8.33
C ALA A 74 -10.38 -21.80 -9.05
N ASN A 75 -10.96 -22.34 -10.11
CA ASN A 75 -10.23 -23.24 -11.01
C ASN A 75 -9.37 -22.37 -11.94
N LEU A 76 -8.06 -22.34 -11.68
CA LEU A 76 -7.10 -21.61 -12.51
C LEU A 76 -6.41 -22.55 -13.50
N ARG A 77 -6.36 -22.13 -14.75
CA ARG A 77 -5.65 -22.87 -15.79
C ARG A 77 -4.96 -21.92 -16.77
N VAL A 78 -3.82 -22.35 -17.28
CA VAL A 78 -3.16 -21.74 -18.44
C VAL A 78 -3.73 -22.36 -19.72
N VAL A 79 -4.03 -21.56 -20.71
CA VAL A 79 -4.58 -22.03 -21.99
C VAL A 79 -3.53 -22.81 -22.79
N ASP A 80 -2.32 -22.27 -22.89
CA ASP A 80 -1.20 -22.97 -23.51
C ASP A 80 -0.05 -23.18 -22.48
N PRO A 81 0.03 -24.39 -21.88
CA PRO A 81 1.06 -24.71 -20.88
C PRO A 81 2.47 -24.83 -21.47
N LYS A 82 2.64 -24.76 -22.77
CA LYS A 82 3.97 -24.70 -23.40
C LYS A 82 4.54 -23.28 -23.36
N VAL A 83 3.72 -22.27 -23.13
CA VAL A 83 4.13 -20.85 -23.07
C VAL A 83 4.37 -20.43 -21.62
N ALA A 84 3.46 -20.74 -20.72
CA ALA A 84 3.55 -20.39 -19.31
C ALA A 84 2.99 -21.50 -18.41
N SER A 85 3.39 -21.52 -17.13
CA SER A 85 2.89 -22.39 -16.09
C SER A 85 2.36 -21.59 -14.88
N LEU A 86 1.63 -22.28 -14.01
CA LEU A 86 1.19 -21.74 -12.72
C LEU A 86 1.85 -22.52 -11.59
N GLU A 87 2.54 -21.80 -10.70
CA GLU A 87 3.12 -22.35 -9.46
C GLU A 87 2.65 -21.48 -8.29
N GLU A 88 1.99 -22.08 -7.29
CA GLU A 88 1.48 -21.36 -6.12
C GLU A 88 0.72 -20.06 -6.47
N TYR A 89 -0.14 -20.10 -7.47
CA TYR A 89 -0.90 -18.96 -8.02
C TYR A 89 -0.04 -17.88 -8.68
N SER A 90 1.19 -18.20 -9.05
CA SER A 90 2.09 -17.30 -9.79
C SER A 90 2.30 -17.83 -11.21
N ALA A 91 2.25 -16.93 -12.18
CA ALA A 91 2.55 -17.26 -13.58
C ALA A 91 4.06 -17.19 -13.82
N HIS A 92 4.61 -18.22 -14.46
CA HIS A 92 6.02 -18.36 -14.81
C HIS A 92 6.18 -18.68 -16.29
N ALA A 93 7.26 -18.21 -16.91
CA ALA A 93 7.59 -18.53 -18.29
C ALA A 93 8.04 -20.00 -18.43
N VAL A 94 7.56 -20.68 -19.48
CA VAL A 94 7.99 -22.03 -19.90
C VAL A 94 8.71 -21.97 -21.23
N ALA A 95 8.31 -21.04 -22.11
CA ALA A 95 8.94 -20.79 -23.41
C ALA A 95 9.82 -19.53 -23.34
N ASP A 96 10.68 -19.36 -24.37
CA ASP A 96 11.46 -18.14 -24.55
C ASP A 96 10.60 -16.97 -25.05
N SER A 97 9.57 -17.27 -25.86
CA SER A 97 8.63 -16.27 -26.35
C SER A 97 7.27 -16.90 -26.64
N GLY A 98 6.20 -16.11 -26.54
CA GLY A 98 4.86 -16.56 -26.85
C GLY A 98 3.78 -15.74 -26.14
N ALA A 99 2.54 -16.07 -26.44
CA ALA A 99 1.38 -15.47 -25.82
C ALA A 99 0.39 -16.55 -25.42
N THR A 100 -0.21 -16.41 -24.23
CA THR A 100 -1.24 -17.29 -23.72
C THR A 100 -2.21 -16.51 -22.83
N GLU A 101 -3.18 -17.19 -22.21
CA GLU A 101 -4.08 -16.62 -21.21
C GLU A 101 -4.11 -17.51 -19.98
N VAL A 102 -4.32 -16.90 -18.82
CA VAL A 102 -4.80 -17.60 -17.63
C VAL A 102 -6.28 -17.36 -17.48
N ILE A 103 -7.03 -18.42 -17.24
CA ILE A 103 -8.47 -18.38 -17.00
C ILE A 103 -8.74 -18.83 -15.58
N ALA A 104 -9.58 -18.07 -14.87
CA ALA A 104 -10.15 -18.44 -13.58
C ALA A 104 -11.65 -18.67 -13.72
N GLU A 105 -12.15 -19.75 -13.16
CA GLU A 105 -13.57 -20.13 -13.20
C GLU A 105 -14.07 -20.40 -11.77
N LEU A 106 -15.19 -19.79 -11.41
CA LEU A 106 -15.89 -20.00 -10.13
C LEU A 106 -17.36 -19.62 -10.23
N GLY A 107 -18.25 -20.46 -9.71
CA GLY A 107 -19.69 -20.16 -9.62
C GLY A 107 -20.37 -19.92 -10.96
N GLY A 108 -19.87 -20.50 -12.05
CA GLY A 108 -20.39 -20.29 -13.41
C GLY A 108 -19.88 -19.02 -14.10
N LEU A 109 -19.06 -18.22 -13.42
CA LEU A 109 -18.38 -17.06 -13.98
C LEU A 109 -16.94 -17.40 -14.38
N SER A 110 -16.41 -16.66 -15.35
CA SER A 110 -15.01 -16.76 -15.76
C SER A 110 -14.37 -15.39 -15.92
N ALA A 111 -13.09 -15.32 -15.60
CA ALA A 111 -12.24 -14.17 -15.85
C ALA A 111 -10.98 -14.64 -16.57
N LYS A 112 -10.36 -13.73 -17.34
CA LYS A 112 -9.16 -14.01 -18.12
C LYS A 112 -8.13 -12.94 -17.93
N VAL A 113 -6.84 -13.32 -17.98
CA VAL A 113 -5.71 -12.41 -18.02
C VAL A 113 -4.75 -12.85 -19.14
N PRO A 114 -4.35 -11.93 -20.05
CA PRO A 114 -3.35 -12.21 -21.07
C PRO A 114 -1.97 -12.33 -20.42
N VAL A 115 -1.18 -13.30 -20.92
CA VAL A 115 0.21 -13.53 -20.53
C VAL A 115 1.09 -13.41 -21.77
N GLN A 116 2.02 -12.49 -21.75
CA GLN A 116 3.04 -12.31 -22.78
C GLN A 116 4.39 -12.79 -22.24
N VAL A 117 5.10 -13.59 -23.02
CA VAL A 117 6.45 -14.07 -22.70
C VAL A 117 7.42 -13.56 -23.76
N LYS A 118 8.51 -12.96 -23.30
CA LYS A 118 9.62 -12.48 -24.10
C LYS A 118 10.90 -12.72 -23.33
N ASP A 119 11.91 -13.34 -23.95
CA ASP A 119 13.17 -13.73 -23.29
C ASP A 119 12.95 -14.61 -22.02
N GLY A 120 11.83 -15.37 -21.97
CA GLY A 120 11.36 -16.08 -20.77
C GLY A 120 12.29 -17.18 -20.26
N LEU A 121 13.21 -17.69 -21.07
CA LEU A 121 14.23 -18.67 -20.65
C LEU A 121 15.59 -18.02 -20.37
N LYS A 122 15.74 -16.73 -20.66
CA LYS A 122 16.97 -16.00 -20.47
C LYS A 122 17.15 -15.62 -18.98
N ASP A 123 18.25 -16.09 -18.39
CA ASP A 123 18.61 -15.69 -17.04
C ASP A 123 19.26 -14.30 -17.07
N ARG A 124 18.63 -13.32 -16.43
CA ARG A 124 19.22 -11.99 -16.28
C ARG A 124 20.20 -11.95 -15.11
N ALA A 125 21.24 -11.14 -15.23
CA ALA A 125 22.17 -10.92 -14.13
C ALA A 125 21.43 -10.30 -12.91
N VAL A 126 21.92 -10.60 -11.70
CA VAL A 126 21.44 -9.92 -10.49
C VAL A 126 21.92 -8.47 -10.53
N SER A 127 20.97 -7.54 -10.54
CA SER A 127 21.22 -6.10 -10.50
C SER A 127 21.38 -5.64 -9.05
N PHE A 128 22.37 -4.81 -8.79
CA PHE A 128 22.51 -4.20 -7.47
C PHE A 128 21.29 -3.32 -7.15
N ARG A 129 20.88 -2.47 -8.08
CA ARG A 129 19.77 -1.54 -7.90
C ARG A 129 18.41 -2.23 -7.86
N LEU A 130 18.17 -3.19 -8.77
CA LEU A 130 16.84 -3.77 -8.97
C LEU A 130 16.57 -5.02 -8.14
N ASP A 131 17.62 -5.66 -7.62
CA ASP A 131 17.48 -6.90 -6.85
C ASP A 131 18.09 -6.78 -5.44
N VAL A 132 19.31 -6.25 -5.28
CA VAL A 132 19.99 -6.17 -3.97
C VAL A 132 19.44 -5.06 -3.10
N MET A 133 19.28 -3.85 -3.64
CA MET A 133 18.73 -2.72 -2.88
C MET A 133 17.30 -2.98 -2.35
N PRO A 134 16.39 -3.59 -3.12
CA PRO A 134 15.08 -4.00 -2.59
C PRO A 134 15.16 -5.01 -1.46
N VAL A 135 16.14 -5.92 -1.46
CA VAL A 135 16.37 -6.84 -0.33
C VAL A 135 16.75 -6.07 0.94
N PHE A 136 17.61 -5.05 0.84
CA PHE A 136 17.94 -4.21 1.99
C PHE A 136 16.73 -3.41 2.50
N LEU A 137 15.92 -2.89 1.60
CA LEU A 137 14.66 -2.23 1.96
C LEU A 137 13.73 -3.19 2.71
N ARG A 138 13.55 -4.38 2.16
CA ARG A 138 12.68 -5.43 2.72
C ARG A 138 13.14 -5.89 4.09
N GLY A 139 14.43 -6.02 4.28
CA GLY A 139 15.06 -6.39 5.55
C GLY A 139 15.09 -5.26 6.58
N GLY A 140 14.74 -4.03 6.18
CA GLY A 140 14.88 -2.84 7.01
C GLY A 140 16.33 -2.45 7.28
N CYS A 141 17.29 -3.00 6.54
CA CYS A 141 18.73 -2.73 6.74
C CYS A 141 19.05 -1.25 6.56
N ASN A 142 18.41 -0.58 5.60
CA ASN A 142 18.55 0.84 5.29
C ASN A 142 17.46 1.74 5.94
N ALA A 143 16.76 1.23 6.95
CA ALA A 143 15.85 2.04 7.75
C ALA A 143 16.60 2.96 8.71
N GLY A 144 15.94 4.06 9.16
CA GLY A 144 16.53 5.05 10.04
C GLY A 144 16.97 4.54 11.43
N GLY A 145 16.41 3.43 11.90
CA GLY A 145 16.82 2.75 13.13
C GLY A 145 18.03 1.80 12.96
N CYS A 146 18.43 1.56 11.71
CA CYS A 146 19.56 0.70 11.35
C CYS A 146 20.62 1.47 10.55
N HIS A 147 21.11 0.92 9.44
CA HIS A 147 22.20 1.54 8.67
C HIS A 147 21.77 2.78 7.87
N GLY A 148 20.44 3.05 7.72
CA GLY A 148 19.90 4.27 7.10
C GLY A 148 19.91 5.52 7.98
N ALA A 149 20.38 5.42 9.24
CA ALA A 149 20.60 6.59 10.11
C ALA A 149 21.69 7.51 9.53
N ALA A 150 21.66 8.81 9.88
CA ALA A 150 22.59 9.80 9.34
C ALA A 150 24.08 9.41 9.50
N ARG A 151 24.43 8.75 10.61
CA ARG A 151 25.78 8.22 10.88
C ARG A 151 25.92 6.71 10.60
N GLY A 152 24.84 6.06 10.13
CA GLY A 152 24.76 4.61 10.05
C GLY A 152 24.74 3.95 11.42
N LYS A 153 25.05 2.66 11.49
CA LYS A 153 25.17 1.88 12.73
C LYS A 153 26.43 1.03 12.68
N ASP A 154 27.17 1.00 13.79
CA ASP A 154 28.41 0.20 13.93
C ASP A 154 29.44 0.47 12.82
N GLY A 155 29.58 1.74 12.36
CA GLY A 155 30.50 2.15 11.32
C GLY A 155 30.10 1.73 9.89
N PHE A 156 28.88 1.28 9.69
CA PHE A 156 28.32 1.02 8.36
C PHE A 156 27.07 1.87 8.12
N ARG A 157 27.08 2.60 7.02
CA ARG A 157 25.97 3.46 6.61
C ARG A 157 25.43 3.02 5.25
N LEU A 158 24.12 3.03 5.13
CA LEU A 158 23.37 2.97 3.87
C LEU A 158 22.56 4.25 3.72
N SER A 159 22.14 4.57 2.51
CA SER A 159 21.19 5.65 2.30
C SER A 159 19.82 5.27 2.85
N LEU A 160 19.12 6.24 3.41
CA LEU A 160 17.78 6.02 3.96
C LEU A 160 16.84 5.51 2.86
N PHE A 161 16.28 4.32 3.08
CA PHE A 161 15.39 3.62 2.15
C PHE A 161 15.96 3.39 0.72
N GLY A 162 17.27 3.44 0.55
CA GLY A 162 17.89 3.17 -0.73
C GLY A 162 17.87 4.35 -1.71
N MET A 163 17.78 5.59 -1.22
CA MET A 163 17.71 6.79 -2.08
C MET A 163 18.98 7.10 -2.86
N ASP A 164 20.13 6.50 -2.49
CA ASP A 164 21.43 6.69 -3.15
C ASP A 164 22.08 5.32 -3.44
N PRO A 165 21.60 4.55 -4.42
CA PRO A 165 22.13 3.23 -4.73
C PRO A 165 23.61 3.24 -5.12
N ALA A 166 24.07 4.26 -5.83
CA ALA A 166 25.47 4.37 -6.23
C ALA A 166 26.42 4.56 -5.04
N GLY A 167 26.01 5.43 -4.10
CA GLY A 167 26.73 5.59 -2.84
C GLY A 167 26.69 4.34 -1.97
N ASP A 168 25.53 3.65 -1.92
CA ASP A 168 25.38 2.41 -1.16
C ASP A 168 26.24 1.28 -1.72
N TYR A 169 26.34 1.17 -3.04
CA TYR A 169 27.28 0.25 -3.69
C TYR A 169 28.72 0.52 -3.24
N THR A 170 29.15 1.78 -3.29
CA THR A 170 30.50 2.19 -2.89
C THR A 170 30.76 1.89 -1.41
N ARG A 171 29.81 2.23 -0.53
CA ARG A 171 29.92 1.97 0.92
C ARG A 171 30.01 0.48 1.22
N LEU A 172 29.28 -0.35 0.48
CA LEU A 172 29.23 -1.79 0.69
C LEU A 172 30.49 -2.49 0.17
N THR A 173 30.97 -2.11 -1.04
CA THR A 173 31.99 -2.85 -1.78
C THR A 173 33.37 -2.21 -1.73
N ARG A 174 33.51 -0.90 -1.46
CA ARG A 174 34.78 -0.15 -1.54
C ARG A 174 35.24 0.38 -0.20
N GLU A 175 34.33 0.79 0.67
CA GLU A 175 34.70 1.19 2.03
C GLU A 175 35.08 -0.03 2.84
N MET A 176 36.27 -0.04 3.45
CA MET A 176 36.80 -1.15 4.26
C MET A 176 36.73 -2.48 3.48
N ILE A 177 37.43 -2.54 2.35
CA ILE A 177 37.48 -3.69 1.46
C ILE A 177 37.72 -5.00 2.24
N GLY A 178 36.96 -6.03 1.91
CA GLY A 178 37.04 -7.34 2.56
C GLY A 178 36.33 -7.47 3.91
N ARG A 179 35.85 -6.37 4.50
CA ARG A 179 35.16 -6.44 5.79
C ARG A 179 33.70 -6.96 5.64
N ARG A 180 33.00 -6.56 4.59
CA ARG A 180 31.57 -6.82 4.45
C ARG A 180 31.26 -7.92 3.44
N ILE A 181 32.08 -8.02 2.42
CA ILE A 181 31.93 -8.96 1.31
C ILE A 181 33.19 -9.78 1.19
N ASN A 182 33.02 -11.10 1.14
CA ASN A 182 34.08 -12.08 0.84
C ASN A 182 33.77 -12.69 -0.54
N LEU A 183 34.51 -12.28 -1.55
CA LEU A 183 34.32 -12.79 -2.92
C LEU A 183 34.87 -14.21 -3.12
N ALA A 184 35.77 -14.67 -2.24
CA ALA A 184 36.34 -16.02 -2.31
C ALA A 184 35.40 -17.07 -1.71
N ILE A 185 34.71 -16.70 -0.63
CA ILE A 185 33.74 -17.54 0.07
C ILE A 185 32.52 -16.67 0.38
N PRO A 186 31.59 -16.54 -0.56
CA PRO A 186 30.42 -15.63 -0.42
C PRO A 186 29.61 -15.83 0.84
N GLU A 187 29.47 -17.07 1.32
CA GLU A 187 28.73 -17.46 2.53
C GLU A 187 29.35 -16.87 3.79
N GLU A 188 30.65 -16.66 3.83
CA GLU A 188 31.42 -16.06 4.92
C GLU A 188 31.47 -14.52 4.84
N SER A 189 30.71 -13.93 3.94
CA SER A 189 30.55 -12.46 3.94
C SER A 189 29.83 -12.01 5.20
N THR A 190 30.39 -11.04 5.93
CA THR A 190 29.74 -10.48 7.15
C THR A 190 28.33 -9.96 6.82
N LEU A 191 28.09 -9.50 5.60
CA LEU A 191 26.76 -9.13 5.12
C LEU A 191 25.78 -10.32 5.23
N ILE A 192 26.20 -11.50 4.79
CA ILE A 192 25.39 -12.73 4.83
C ILE A 192 25.24 -13.22 6.27
N GLU A 193 26.37 -13.46 6.96
CA GLU A 193 26.37 -14.02 8.32
C GLU A 193 25.53 -13.20 9.30
N LYS A 194 25.60 -11.87 9.24
CA LYS A 194 24.77 -10.99 10.09
C LYS A 194 23.30 -11.01 9.68
N SER A 195 23.00 -11.06 8.39
CA SER A 195 21.62 -11.04 7.91
C SER A 195 20.86 -12.33 8.27
N ILE A 196 21.53 -13.49 8.28
CA ILE A 196 20.94 -14.77 8.67
C ILE A 196 21.10 -15.10 10.16
N GLY A 197 21.79 -14.24 10.92
CA GLY A 197 22.00 -14.43 12.37
C GLY A 197 23.06 -15.47 12.72
N ALA A 198 23.97 -15.82 11.81
CA ALA A 198 25.09 -16.74 12.07
C ALA A 198 26.13 -16.13 13.02
N VAL A 199 26.25 -14.81 13.04
CA VAL A 199 27.06 -14.04 13.97
C VAL A 199 26.22 -12.96 14.70
N PRO A 200 26.65 -12.47 15.88
CA PRO A 200 25.90 -11.45 16.62
C PRO A 200 25.64 -10.19 15.79
N HIS A 201 24.38 -9.76 15.77
CA HIS A 201 23.91 -8.59 15.04
C HIS A 201 22.87 -7.83 15.86
N THR A 202 23.06 -6.53 16.12
CA THR A 202 22.09 -5.68 16.82
C THR A 202 20.75 -5.57 16.13
N GLY A 203 20.71 -5.77 14.79
CA GLY A 203 19.48 -5.87 14.00
C GLY A 203 18.78 -7.24 14.08
N ASN A 204 19.28 -8.18 14.88
CA ASN A 204 18.86 -9.57 14.96
C ASN A 204 18.98 -10.31 13.60
N LYS A 205 18.41 -11.51 13.52
CA LYS A 205 18.24 -12.25 12.28
C LYS A 205 17.21 -11.54 11.40
N VAL A 206 17.57 -11.23 10.17
CA VAL A 206 16.73 -10.52 9.19
C VAL A 206 16.05 -11.48 8.24
N PHE A 207 16.78 -12.48 7.77
CA PHE A 207 16.34 -13.46 6.77
C PHE A 207 16.63 -14.90 7.22
N GLU A 208 15.84 -15.83 6.72
CA GLU A 208 16.17 -17.25 6.78
C GLU A 208 17.30 -17.56 5.76
N ALA A 209 18.17 -18.52 6.12
CA ALA A 209 19.33 -18.86 5.29
C ALA A 209 18.92 -19.38 3.89
N ASP A 210 17.80 -20.07 3.79
CA ASP A 210 17.23 -20.60 2.55
C ASP A 210 16.26 -19.66 1.84
N SER A 211 16.08 -18.43 2.37
CA SER A 211 15.18 -17.44 1.77
C SER A 211 15.66 -16.96 0.40
N ILE A 212 14.72 -16.53 -0.43
CA ILE A 212 15.02 -15.90 -1.71
C ILE A 212 15.91 -14.66 -1.54
N TYR A 213 15.75 -13.93 -0.44
CA TYR A 213 16.54 -12.72 -0.13
C TYR A 213 18.00 -13.05 0.06
N ASN A 214 18.28 -14.07 0.88
CA ASN A 214 19.66 -14.52 1.11
C ASN A 214 20.27 -15.12 -0.16
N ARG A 215 19.52 -15.90 -0.92
CA ARG A 215 19.99 -16.43 -2.22
C ARG A 215 20.32 -15.31 -3.21
N THR A 216 19.53 -14.24 -3.28
CA THR A 216 19.81 -13.08 -4.14
C THR A 216 21.13 -12.40 -3.76
N LEU A 217 21.36 -12.17 -2.46
CA LEU A 217 22.61 -11.59 -1.97
C LEU A 217 23.81 -12.49 -2.25
N LEU A 218 23.70 -13.78 -1.96
CA LEU A 218 24.77 -14.77 -2.22
C LEU A 218 25.12 -14.84 -3.71
N GLU A 219 24.12 -14.91 -4.57
CA GLU A 219 24.34 -14.96 -6.01
C GLU A 219 25.04 -13.70 -6.53
N TRP A 220 24.62 -12.52 -6.05
CA TRP A 220 25.27 -11.26 -6.41
C TRP A 220 26.75 -11.26 -5.99
N ILE A 221 27.06 -11.71 -4.78
CA ILE A 221 28.45 -11.79 -4.27
C ILE A 221 29.23 -12.82 -5.07
N ALA A 222 28.70 -14.02 -5.29
CA ALA A 222 29.34 -15.10 -6.02
C ALA A 222 29.67 -14.73 -7.47
N LYS A 223 28.86 -13.87 -8.08
CA LYS A 223 29.10 -13.32 -9.41
C LYS A 223 30.03 -12.10 -9.40
N GLY A 224 30.72 -11.79 -8.30
CA GLY A 224 31.72 -10.74 -8.18
C GLY A 224 31.22 -9.42 -7.64
N ALA A 225 30.02 -9.37 -7.09
CA ALA A 225 29.38 -8.18 -6.50
C ALA A 225 29.45 -6.94 -7.44
N HIS A 226 29.14 -7.13 -8.71
CA HIS A 226 29.25 -6.09 -9.73
C HIS A 226 28.22 -4.99 -9.52
N ASN A 227 28.60 -3.76 -9.91
CA ASN A 227 27.65 -2.66 -10.04
C ASN A 227 26.86 -2.79 -11.34
N ASP A 228 25.73 -2.14 -11.40
CA ASP A 228 24.95 -2.05 -12.62
C ASP A 228 25.62 -1.13 -13.66
N ALA A 229 25.28 -1.35 -14.93
CA ALA A 229 25.61 -0.42 -15.99
C ALA A 229 24.90 0.94 -15.76
N PRO A 230 25.46 2.06 -16.26
CA PRO A 230 24.86 3.39 -16.04
C PRO A 230 23.45 3.54 -16.59
N ASP A 231 23.06 2.75 -17.56
CA ASP A 231 21.76 2.72 -18.25
C ASP A 231 20.80 1.67 -17.68
N VAL A 232 21.11 1.09 -16.51
CA VAL A 232 20.19 0.16 -15.84
C VAL A 232 18.82 0.81 -15.64
N ALA A 233 17.77 0.03 -15.90
CA ALA A 233 16.40 0.50 -15.75
C ALA A 233 16.14 1.05 -14.35
N THR A 234 15.24 2.03 -14.24
CA THR A 234 14.81 2.65 -12.99
C THR A 234 13.34 2.45 -12.80
N VAL A 235 12.88 2.34 -11.56
CA VAL A 235 11.44 2.29 -11.26
C VAL A 235 10.81 3.61 -11.68
N THR A 236 9.73 3.56 -12.45
CA THR A 236 8.96 4.73 -12.91
C THR A 236 7.60 4.84 -12.20
N GLY A 237 7.14 3.77 -11.58
CA GLY A 237 5.91 3.73 -10.82
C GLY A 237 5.63 2.37 -10.21
N ILE A 238 4.67 2.35 -9.29
CA ILE A 238 4.15 1.10 -8.71
C ILE A 238 2.63 1.13 -8.67
N GLU A 239 2.02 -0.04 -8.74
CA GLU A 239 0.58 -0.23 -8.56
C GLU A 239 0.31 -1.34 -7.56
N VAL A 240 -0.81 -1.22 -6.83
CA VAL A 240 -1.30 -2.26 -5.91
C VAL A 240 -2.62 -2.82 -6.42
N PHE A 241 -2.81 -4.12 -6.30
CA PHE A 241 -4.03 -4.81 -6.70
C PHE A 241 -4.51 -5.78 -5.60
N PRO A 242 -5.84 -5.87 -5.37
CA PRO A 242 -6.86 -4.93 -5.84
C PRO A 242 -6.75 -3.56 -5.13
N LYS A 243 -7.23 -2.49 -5.80
CA LYS A 243 -7.21 -1.12 -5.24
C LYS A 243 -8.30 -0.87 -4.19
N GLN A 244 -9.39 -1.60 -4.28
CA GLN A 244 -10.55 -1.49 -3.39
C GLN A 244 -10.96 -2.86 -2.88
N ILE A 245 -11.15 -2.97 -1.60
CA ILE A 245 -11.41 -4.21 -0.87
C ILE A 245 -12.52 -3.94 0.13
N VAL A 246 -13.56 -4.77 0.14
CA VAL A 246 -14.66 -4.71 1.13
C VAL A 246 -14.80 -6.07 1.77
N LEU A 247 -14.29 -6.20 2.99
CA LEU A 247 -14.28 -7.45 3.75
C LEU A 247 -15.45 -7.51 4.74
N GLU A 248 -16.03 -8.69 4.89
CA GLU A 248 -17.13 -8.96 5.80
C GLU A 248 -16.62 -9.71 7.03
N GLY A 249 -16.88 -9.15 8.21
CA GLY A 249 -16.48 -9.73 9.49
C GLY A 249 -15.00 -9.60 9.81
N SER A 250 -14.61 -10.13 10.95
CA SER A 250 -13.22 -10.22 11.38
C SER A 250 -12.53 -11.47 10.82
N ASN A 251 -11.19 -11.42 10.71
CA ASN A 251 -10.33 -12.49 10.20
C ASN A 251 -10.59 -12.88 8.74
N ALA A 252 -11.34 -12.07 7.98
CA ALA A 252 -11.38 -12.21 6.53
C ALA A 252 -10.04 -11.79 5.93
N THR A 253 -9.57 -12.51 4.93
CA THR A 253 -8.25 -12.30 4.34
C THR A 253 -8.35 -11.89 2.87
N GLN A 254 -7.40 -11.06 2.44
CA GLN A 254 -7.24 -10.64 1.06
C GLN A 254 -5.76 -10.50 0.74
N GLN A 255 -5.28 -11.22 -0.27
CA GLN A 255 -3.95 -10.99 -0.81
C GLN A 255 -3.97 -9.70 -1.63
N ILE A 256 -3.00 -8.81 -1.39
CA ILE A 256 -2.67 -7.71 -2.29
C ILE A 256 -1.33 -7.97 -2.97
N THR A 257 -1.21 -7.57 -4.23
CA THR A 257 0.01 -7.66 -5.02
C THR A 257 0.51 -6.28 -5.42
N VAL A 258 1.81 -6.14 -5.62
CA VAL A 258 2.45 -4.88 -6.03
C VAL A 258 3.23 -5.12 -7.31
N ARG A 259 2.89 -4.37 -8.35
CA ARG A 259 3.60 -4.35 -9.63
C ARG A 259 4.44 -3.08 -9.74
N ALA A 260 5.71 -3.20 -10.06
CA ALA A 260 6.58 -2.08 -10.41
C ALA A 260 6.76 -2.00 -11.93
N THR A 261 6.72 -0.79 -12.47
CA THR A 261 7.02 -0.49 -13.88
C THR A 261 8.39 0.19 -13.96
N TYR A 262 9.16 -0.13 -15.00
CA TYR A 262 10.53 0.34 -15.17
C TYR A 262 10.69 1.22 -16.41
N SER A 263 11.79 1.98 -16.46
CA SER A 263 12.07 2.95 -17.54
C SER A 263 12.34 2.32 -18.92
N ASP A 264 12.62 1.02 -18.96
CA ASP A 264 12.76 0.24 -20.18
C ASP A 264 11.43 -0.34 -20.70
N GLY A 265 10.32 -0.03 -20.02
CA GLY A 265 8.97 -0.49 -20.33
C GLY A 265 8.63 -1.86 -19.76
N THR A 266 9.57 -2.52 -19.06
CA THR A 266 9.33 -3.79 -18.37
C THR A 266 8.51 -3.59 -17.10
N ASP A 267 7.89 -4.66 -16.60
CA ASP A 267 7.28 -4.66 -15.27
C ASP A 267 7.65 -5.91 -14.47
N ARG A 268 7.49 -5.86 -13.15
CA ARG A 268 7.78 -6.99 -12.25
C ARG A 268 6.82 -7.02 -11.07
N ASP A 269 6.49 -8.21 -10.62
CA ASP A 269 5.88 -8.41 -9.31
C ASP A 269 6.94 -8.16 -8.22
N VAL A 270 6.72 -7.12 -7.44
CA VAL A 270 7.59 -6.74 -6.32
C VAL A 270 6.93 -6.94 -4.97
N THR A 271 5.84 -7.70 -4.90
CA THR A 271 5.06 -7.95 -3.69
C THR A 271 5.95 -8.44 -2.54
N ASN A 272 6.84 -9.38 -2.82
CA ASN A 272 7.75 -9.93 -1.82
C ASN A 272 8.85 -8.94 -1.37
N LEU A 273 9.09 -7.88 -2.14
CA LEU A 273 10.12 -6.86 -1.88
C LEU A 273 9.52 -5.57 -1.31
N ALA A 274 8.22 -5.36 -1.47
CA ALA A 274 7.52 -4.18 -0.95
C ALA A 274 7.40 -4.20 0.57
N LEU A 275 7.41 -3.01 1.17
CA LEU A 275 7.04 -2.80 2.57
C LEU A 275 5.55 -2.49 2.67
N PHE A 276 4.87 -3.16 3.59
CA PHE A 276 3.45 -2.97 3.82
C PHE A 276 3.20 -2.37 5.20
N MET A 277 2.25 -1.43 5.27
CA MET A 277 1.78 -0.81 6.51
C MET A 277 0.29 -0.54 6.41
N SER A 278 -0.41 -0.66 7.53
CA SER A 278 -1.78 -0.16 7.67
C SER A 278 -1.75 1.21 8.34
N ASN A 279 -2.63 2.11 7.92
CA ASN A 279 -2.84 3.36 8.65
C ASN A 279 -3.85 3.23 9.80
N ASN A 280 -4.52 2.06 9.92
CA ASN A 280 -5.54 1.80 10.93
C ASN A 280 -5.57 0.31 11.29
N ASP A 281 -4.60 -0.13 12.05
CA ASP A 281 -4.43 -1.53 12.48
C ASP A 281 -5.64 -2.12 13.22
N PRO A 282 -6.40 -1.39 14.05
CA PRO A 282 -7.64 -1.88 14.64
C PRO A 282 -8.68 -2.33 13.61
N VAL A 283 -8.73 -1.72 12.42
CA VAL A 283 -9.67 -2.07 11.36
C VAL A 283 -9.15 -3.22 10.50
N ALA A 284 -7.92 -3.11 10.02
CA ALA A 284 -7.29 -4.17 9.25
C ALA A 284 -5.78 -4.06 9.32
N LYS A 285 -5.11 -5.22 9.41
CA LYS A 285 -3.64 -5.35 9.38
C LYS A 285 -3.19 -5.91 8.05
N VAL A 286 -1.95 -5.67 7.71
CA VAL A 286 -1.30 -6.31 6.57
C VAL A 286 0.01 -6.93 7.01
N ASN A 287 0.26 -8.17 6.60
CA ASN A 287 1.49 -8.85 6.93
C ASN A 287 2.59 -8.56 5.89
N LYS A 288 3.77 -9.09 6.16
CA LYS A 288 4.93 -8.92 5.26
C LYS A 288 4.72 -9.51 3.85
N GLN A 289 3.85 -10.45 3.65
CA GLN A 289 3.55 -11.08 2.37
C GLN A 289 2.43 -10.37 1.60
N GLY A 290 1.91 -9.26 2.12
CA GLY A 290 0.81 -8.53 1.51
C GLY A 290 -0.56 -9.15 1.75
N VAL A 291 -0.71 -10.00 2.78
CA VAL A 291 -2.02 -10.52 3.18
C VAL A 291 -2.66 -9.53 4.15
N VAL A 292 -3.77 -8.95 3.75
CA VAL A 292 -4.64 -8.12 4.58
C VAL A 292 -5.52 -9.03 5.43
N ILE A 293 -5.68 -8.69 6.71
CA ILE A 293 -6.50 -9.42 7.68
C ILE A 293 -7.43 -8.40 8.34
N SER A 294 -8.73 -8.59 8.18
CA SER A 294 -9.75 -7.71 8.78
C SER A 294 -9.90 -7.91 10.29
N ALA A 295 -10.28 -6.87 11.01
CA ALA A 295 -10.57 -6.90 12.44
C ALA A 295 -11.87 -6.17 12.75
N GLU A 296 -11.83 -4.89 13.14
CA GLU A 296 -12.99 -4.11 13.51
C GLU A 296 -13.66 -3.45 12.29
N ARG A 297 -14.96 -3.10 12.43
CA ARG A 297 -15.68 -2.30 11.44
C ARG A 297 -14.99 -0.96 11.22
N GLY A 298 -14.78 -0.59 9.95
CA GLY A 298 -14.21 0.70 9.63
C GLY A 298 -13.58 0.73 8.25
N ALA A 299 -12.66 1.67 8.06
CA ALA A 299 -11.86 1.77 6.86
C ALA A 299 -10.39 1.97 7.20
N ALA A 300 -9.55 1.35 6.42
CA ALA A 300 -8.11 1.45 6.49
C ALA A 300 -7.52 1.58 5.07
N PHE A 301 -6.30 2.11 5.00
CA PHE A 301 -5.50 2.10 3.78
C PHE A 301 -4.27 1.22 4.02
N MET A 302 -4.09 0.24 3.14
CA MET A 302 -2.88 -0.58 3.12
C MET A 302 -1.87 0.13 2.23
N LEU A 303 -0.86 0.72 2.84
CA LEU A 303 0.25 1.35 2.15
C LEU A 303 1.22 0.27 1.68
N ALA A 304 1.57 0.27 0.41
CA ALA A 304 2.68 -0.49 -0.15
C ALA A 304 3.77 0.49 -0.60
N ARG A 305 5.00 0.26 -0.17
CA ARG A 305 6.17 1.06 -0.56
C ARG A 305 7.20 0.18 -1.24
N PHE A 306 7.69 0.63 -2.37
CA PHE A 306 8.82 0.03 -3.09
C PHE A 306 9.63 1.13 -3.76
N ASP A 307 10.97 1.10 -3.61
CA ASP A 307 11.87 2.17 -4.02
C ASP A 307 11.41 3.51 -3.39
N VAL A 308 11.30 4.57 -4.17
CA VAL A 308 10.82 5.90 -3.73
C VAL A 308 9.31 6.06 -3.80
N TYR A 309 8.60 5.08 -4.35
CA TYR A 309 7.16 5.14 -4.59
C TYR A 309 6.35 4.54 -3.43
N SER A 310 5.16 5.08 -3.25
CA SER A 310 4.17 4.57 -2.30
C SER A 310 2.78 4.61 -2.92
N VAL A 311 2.02 3.54 -2.76
CA VAL A 311 0.62 3.44 -3.22
C VAL A 311 -0.24 2.82 -2.14
N THR A 312 -1.55 3.01 -2.25
CA THR A 312 -2.49 2.50 -1.24
C THR A 312 -3.61 1.69 -1.87
N ALA A 313 -3.98 0.59 -1.18
CA ALA A 313 -5.25 -0.10 -1.38
C ALA A 313 -6.23 0.30 -0.27
N GLN A 314 -7.45 0.64 -0.63
CA GLN A 314 -8.50 0.96 0.33
C GLN A 314 -9.15 -0.33 0.82
N VAL A 315 -9.24 -0.48 2.14
CA VAL A 315 -9.92 -1.60 2.79
C VAL A 315 -11.08 -1.06 3.61
N VAL A 316 -12.26 -1.61 3.39
CA VAL A 316 -13.44 -1.38 4.22
C VAL A 316 -13.79 -2.70 4.89
N VAL A 317 -14.03 -2.68 6.19
CA VAL A 317 -14.51 -3.83 6.96
C VAL A 317 -15.92 -3.54 7.43
N ILE A 318 -16.86 -4.39 7.05
CA ILE A 318 -18.25 -4.33 7.48
C ILE A 318 -18.58 -5.48 8.42
N PRO A 319 -19.55 -5.34 9.34
CA PRO A 319 -19.98 -6.44 10.18
C PRO A 319 -20.53 -7.61 9.36
N LYS A 320 -20.25 -8.83 9.82
CA LYS A 320 -20.83 -10.03 9.23
C LYS A 320 -22.34 -10.07 9.45
N ASP A 321 -23.08 -10.55 8.47
CA ASP A 321 -24.54 -10.74 8.52
C ASP A 321 -25.34 -9.45 8.83
N LEU A 322 -24.77 -8.28 8.53
CA LEU A 322 -25.44 -7.01 8.77
C LEU A 322 -26.57 -6.80 7.75
N VAL A 323 -27.82 -6.77 8.25
CA VAL A 323 -28.96 -6.30 7.46
C VAL A 323 -28.84 -4.79 7.29
N TYR A 324 -28.66 -4.34 6.07
CA TYR A 324 -28.50 -2.94 5.73
C TYR A 324 -29.31 -2.57 4.50
N THR A 325 -30.15 -1.56 4.64
CA THR A 325 -30.84 -0.93 3.51
C THR A 325 -30.25 0.46 3.33
N ARG A 326 -29.85 0.80 2.10
CA ARG A 326 -29.30 2.12 1.80
C ARG A 326 -30.34 3.19 2.06
N PRO A 327 -30.13 4.12 3.02
CA PRO A 327 -31.04 5.22 3.25
C PRO A 327 -31.09 6.16 2.04
N GLN A 328 -32.28 6.69 1.73
CA GLN A 328 -32.39 7.84 0.84
C GLN A 328 -32.00 9.07 1.64
N ALA A 329 -30.76 9.51 1.53
CA ALA A 329 -30.25 10.71 2.14
C ALA A 329 -30.19 11.84 1.10
N GLU A 330 -30.76 13.01 1.43
CA GLU A 330 -30.64 14.19 0.59
C GLU A 330 -29.19 14.65 0.53
N ALA A 331 -28.77 15.09 -0.64
CA ALA A 331 -27.47 15.69 -0.87
C ALA A 331 -27.66 17.13 -1.37
N TYR A 332 -27.37 18.09 -0.54
CA TYR A 332 -27.49 19.51 -0.85
C TYR A 332 -26.31 20.02 -1.67
N ASN A 333 -25.18 19.30 -1.60
CA ASN A 333 -23.97 19.63 -2.34
C ASN A 333 -23.09 18.37 -2.56
N TYR A 334 -21.96 18.54 -3.24
CA TYR A 334 -21.05 17.45 -3.55
C TYR A 334 -20.39 16.81 -2.31
N VAL A 335 -20.28 17.54 -1.19
CA VAL A 335 -19.74 17.02 0.07
C VAL A 335 -20.71 16.00 0.65
N ASP A 336 -22.00 16.33 0.67
CA ASP A 336 -23.04 15.41 1.15
C ASP A 336 -23.09 14.13 0.32
N ALA A 337 -22.98 14.25 -1.00
CA ALA A 337 -22.93 13.10 -1.89
C ALA A 337 -21.73 12.18 -1.56
N ALA A 338 -20.55 12.76 -1.33
CA ALA A 338 -19.35 12.03 -0.98
C ALA A 338 -19.45 11.37 0.43
N VAL A 339 -20.00 12.09 1.41
CA VAL A 339 -20.25 11.58 2.77
C VAL A 339 -21.27 10.45 2.75
N ASN A 340 -22.40 10.62 2.06
CA ASN A 340 -23.44 9.60 1.93
C ASN A 340 -22.89 8.32 1.28
N GLU A 341 -22.08 8.45 0.24
CA GLU A 341 -21.41 7.30 -0.39
C GLU A 341 -20.44 6.62 0.57
N ARG A 342 -19.68 7.39 1.35
CA ARG A 342 -18.78 6.86 2.37
C ARG A 342 -19.54 6.09 3.46
N LEU A 343 -20.62 6.65 3.97
CA LEU A 343 -21.49 6.01 4.96
C LEU A 343 -22.11 4.72 4.39
N HIS A 344 -22.56 4.77 3.13
CA HIS A 344 -23.08 3.59 2.44
C HIS A 344 -22.05 2.46 2.36
N ARG A 345 -20.82 2.75 1.96
CA ARG A 345 -19.74 1.75 1.91
C ARG A 345 -19.46 1.12 3.28
N LEU A 346 -19.56 1.90 4.34
CA LEU A 346 -19.40 1.43 5.73
C LEU A 346 -20.67 0.80 6.32
N ARG A 347 -21.77 0.74 5.54
CA ARG A 347 -23.09 0.29 6.02
C ARG A 347 -23.58 1.09 7.24
N ILE A 348 -23.31 2.38 7.28
CA ILE A 348 -23.76 3.28 8.36
C ILE A 348 -24.95 4.07 7.85
N ALA A 349 -26.10 3.96 8.55
CA ALA A 349 -27.21 4.84 8.33
C ALA A 349 -26.94 6.19 9.03
N PRO A 350 -27.12 7.34 8.35
CA PRO A 350 -27.02 8.63 9.02
C PRO A 350 -28.11 8.75 10.09
N SER A 351 -27.80 9.45 11.16
CA SER A 351 -28.82 9.80 12.18
C SER A 351 -29.85 10.78 11.62
N GLY A 352 -30.99 10.91 12.28
CA GLY A 352 -31.93 11.98 12.00
C GLY A 352 -31.35 13.36 12.27
N LEU A 353 -32.09 14.40 11.88
CA LEU A 353 -31.71 15.78 12.16
C LEU A 353 -31.67 16.03 13.67
N CYS A 354 -30.68 16.81 14.11
CA CYS A 354 -30.56 17.20 15.49
C CYS A 354 -31.68 18.16 15.90
N THR A 355 -32.00 18.22 17.21
CA THR A 355 -32.95 19.18 17.78
C THR A 355 -32.46 20.63 17.62
N ASP A 356 -33.32 21.60 17.85
CA ASP A 356 -32.93 23.01 17.76
C ASP A 356 -31.96 23.41 18.88
N GLU A 357 -32.07 22.81 20.07
CA GLU A 357 -31.12 22.99 21.18
C GLU A 357 -29.74 22.48 20.81
N GLU A 358 -29.65 21.31 20.18
CA GLU A 358 -28.38 20.75 19.70
C GLU A 358 -27.83 21.57 18.54
N TYR A 359 -28.72 22.01 17.62
CA TYR A 359 -28.32 22.78 16.44
C TYR A 359 -27.70 24.12 16.82
N VAL A 360 -28.34 24.91 17.68
CA VAL A 360 -27.83 26.22 18.07
C VAL A 360 -26.45 26.11 18.73
N ARG A 361 -26.24 25.11 19.57
CA ARG A 361 -24.96 24.86 20.21
C ARG A 361 -23.88 24.48 19.17
N ARG A 362 -24.18 23.57 18.25
CA ARG A 362 -23.25 23.07 17.26
C ARG A 362 -22.86 24.15 16.27
N VAL A 363 -23.83 24.88 15.71
CA VAL A 363 -23.55 25.91 14.71
C VAL A 363 -22.68 27.05 15.26
N TYR A 364 -22.88 27.45 16.55
CA TYR A 364 -22.01 28.44 17.18
C TYR A 364 -20.57 27.94 17.30
N ILE A 365 -20.36 26.69 17.72
CA ILE A 365 -19.01 26.10 17.82
C ILE A 365 -18.37 26.01 16.43
N ASP A 366 -19.11 25.53 15.45
CA ASP A 366 -18.59 25.28 14.11
C ASP A 366 -18.27 26.58 13.34
N VAL A 367 -19.12 27.63 13.49
CA VAL A 367 -18.98 28.87 12.74
C VAL A 367 -18.08 29.88 13.44
N VAL A 368 -18.27 30.08 14.75
CA VAL A 368 -17.55 31.13 15.51
C VAL A 368 -16.62 30.60 16.61
N GLY A 369 -16.57 29.30 16.85
CA GLY A 369 -15.68 28.68 17.84
C GLY A 369 -16.06 28.91 19.31
N LEU A 370 -17.24 29.45 19.57
CA LEU A 370 -17.72 29.82 20.90
C LEU A 370 -19.06 29.17 21.20
N TYR A 371 -19.39 29.08 22.48
CA TYR A 371 -20.76 28.73 22.91
C TYR A 371 -21.71 29.90 22.73
N PRO A 372 -22.99 29.65 22.39
CA PRO A 372 -24.02 30.69 22.43
C PRO A 372 -24.26 31.15 23.86
N LYS A 373 -24.57 32.42 24.02
CA LYS A 373 -25.03 32.93 25.33
C LYS A 373 -26.45 32.44 25.64
N PRO A 374 -26.83 32.30 26.91
CA PRO A 374 -28.19 31.84 27.29
C PRO A 374 -29.32 32.61 26.60
N ALA A 375 -29.19 33.96 26.47
CA ALA A 375 -30.15 34.79 25.77
C ALA A 375 -30.27 34.49 24.27
N GLU A 376 -29.12 34.17 23.60
CA GLU A 376 -29.07 33.79 22.17
C GLU A 376 -29.77 32.45 21.94
N VAL A 377 -29.58 31.48 22.85
CA VAL A 377 -30.30 30.20 22.83
C VAL A 377 -31.79 30.38 22.97
N GLN A 378 -32.24 31.17 24.01
CA GLN A 378 -33.64 31.44 24.23
C GLN A 378 -34.31 32.15 23.05
N ALA A 379 -33.64 33.15 22.44
CA ALA A 379 -34.14 33.85 21.27
C ALA A 379 -34.29 32.91 20.06
N PHE A 380 -33.31 32.03 19.81
CA PHE A 380 -33.39 31.05 18.74
C PHE A 380 -34.50 30.01 18.93
N LEU A 381 -34.68 29.52 20.15
CA LEU A 381 -35.73 28.54 20.45
C LEU A 381 -37.12 29.15 20.34
N ALA A 382 -37.27 30.43 20.69
CA ALA A 382 -38.54 31.17 20.58
C ALA A 382 -38.90 31.56 19.15
N ASP A 383 -37.95 31.49 18.23
CA ASP A 383 -38.16 31.81 16.81
C ASP A 383 -38.89 30.66 16.10
N ASN A 384 -40.07 30.92 15.55
CA ASN A 384 -40.90 29.93 14.86
C ASN A 384 -40.76 30.00 13.32
N ARG A 385 -39.83 30.79 12.77
CA ARG A 385 -39.63 30.86 11.34
C ARG A 385 -39.04 29.56 10.78
N PRO A 386 -39.52 29.10 9.63
CA PRO A 386 -39.05 27.82 9.07
C PRO A 386 -37.59 27.85 8.63
N ASP A 387 -37.05 29.03 8.32
CA ASP A 387 -35.68 29.27 7.85
C ASP A 387 -34.74 29.79 8.96
N LYS A 388 -35.15 29.74 10.22
CA LYS A 388 -34.37 30.25 11.37
C LYS A 388 -32.95 29.67 11.45
N ARG A 389 -32.78 28.40 11.08
CA ARG A 389 -31.45 27.74 11.08
C ARG A 389 -30.50 28.38 10.06
N SER A 390 -30.99 28.62 8.85
CA SER A 390 -30.20 29.29 7.79
C SER A 390 -29.88 30.72 8.17
N GLN A 391 -30.86 31.47 8.64
CA GLN A 391 -30.67 32.87 9.08
C GLN A 391 -29.66 32.97 10.23
N LEU A 392 -29.65 32.02 11.16
CA LEU A 392 -28.65 32.01 12.23
C LEU A 392 -27.23 31.85 11.66
N VAL A 393 -27.02 30.99 10.65
CA VAL A 393 -25.73 30.86 9.99
C VAL A 393 -25.29 32.19 9.37
N ASP A 394 -26.19 32.88 8.63
CA ASP A 394 -25.88 34.18 8.02
C ASP A 394 -25.49 35.25 9.04
N VAL A 395 -26.17 35.28 10.20
CA VAL A 395 -25.82 36.15 11.31
C VAL A 395 -24.44 35.82 11.89
N LEU A 396 -24.15 34.55 12.10
CA LEU A 396 -22.87 34.12 12.67
C LEU A 396 -21.69 34.38 11.73
N LEU A 397 -21.88 34.25 10.43
CA LEU A 397 -20.85 34.54 9.42
C LEU A 397 -20.44 36.02 9.41
N GLN A 398 -21.31 36.94 9.85
CA GLN A 398 -21.01 38.38 9.95
C GLN A 398 -20.29 38.76 11.25
N ARG A 399 -20.15 37.84 12.18
CA ARG A 399 -19.50 38.14 13.49
C ARG A 399 -17.98 38.18 13.34
N LYS A 400 -17.36 39.07 14.12
CA LYS A 400 -15.89 39.15 14.16
C LYS A 400 -15.24 37.83 14.64
N GLU A 401 -15.91 37.07 15.47
CA GLU A 401 -15.43 35.78 16.00
C GLU A 401 -15.31 34.73 14.90
N PHE A 402 -16.11 34.83 13.81
CA PHE A 402 -15.91 34.01 12.63
C PHE A 402 -14.53 34.31 12.02
N THR A 403 -14.22 35.59 11.80
CA THR A 403 -12.91 35.99 11.28
C THR A 403 -11.78 35.55 12.20
N GLU A 404 -11.90 35.77 13.52
CA GLU A 404 -10.91 35.38 14.51
C GLU A 404 -10.62 33.86 14.49
N LEU A 405 -11.68 33.03 14.44
CA LEU A 405 -11.56 31.57 14.35
C LEU A 405 -10.81 31.13 13.08
N TRP A 406 -11.18 31.67 11.93
CA TRP A 406 -10.60 31.27 10.67
C TRP A 406 -9.19 31.80 10.47
N VAL A 407 -8.89 33.01 10.94
CA VAL A 407 -7.52 33.54 10.98
C VAL A 407 -6.62 32.65 11.85
N MET A 408 -7.12 32.20 13.00
CA MET A 408 -6.38 31.27 13.86
C MET A 408 -6.07 29.95 13.13
N LYS A 409 -7.06 29.34 12.47
CA LYS A 409 -6.89 28.09 11.72
C LYS A 409 -5.90 28.25 10.56
N TRP A 410 -6.03 29.32 9.79
CA TRP A 410 -5.11 29.62 8.68
C TRP A 410 -3.70 29.97 9.18
N SER A 411 -3.60 30.71 10.30
CA SER A 411 -2.30 31.04 10.91
C SER A 411 -1.54 29.77 11.34
N GLU A 412 -2.25 28.77 11.85
CA GLU A 412 -1.65 27.48 12.21
C GLU A 412 -1.16 26.73 10.95
N LEU A 413 -1.96 26.68 9.89
CA LEU A 413 -1.61 26.06 8.63
C LEU A 413 -0.43 26.75 7.93
N LEU A 414 -0.43 28.10 7.92
CA LEU A 414 0.61 28.93 7.30
C LEU A 414 1.82 29.14 8.24
N GLN A 415 1.80 28.53 9.43
CA GLN A 415 2.86 28.64 10.43
C GLN A 415 3.21 30.09 10.79
N ILE A 416 2.21 30.96 10.91
CA ILE A 416 2.39 32.35 11.34
C ILE A 416 2.68 32.36 12.83
N ARG A 417 3.97 32.31 13.20
CA ARG A 417 4.45 32.22 14.57
C ARG A 417 5.55 33.24 14.83
N SER A 418 5.53 33.87 16.01
CA SER A 418 6.63 34.68 16.51
C SER A 418 7.66 33.77 17.16
N GLY A 419 8.70 33.34 16.48
CA GLY A 419 9.80 32.62 17.11
C GLY A 419 9.97 31.16 16.70
N ILE A 420 9.79 30.84 15.42
CA ILE A 420 10.29 29.58 14.86
C ILE A 420 11.76 29.82 14.47
N ASN A 421 12.62 29.23 15.17
CA ASN A 421 14.05 28.94 15.08
C ASN A 421 14.78 29.44 16.30
N GLY A 422 14.92 28.52 17.26
CA GLY A 422 15.73 28.70 18.45
C GLY A 422 17.15 29.09 18.09
N GLY A 423 17.49 30.29 18.37
CA GLY A 423 18.82 30.84 18.20
C GLY A 423 18.72 32.34 18.11
N ASN A 424 18.90 32.98 19.27
CA ASN A 424 19.08 34.43 19.46
C ASN A 424 17.94 35.34 19.02
N ASN A 425 17.25 35.87 20.03
CA ASN A 425 16.44 37.08 20.05
C ASN A 425 16.62 37.99 18.82
N GLN A 426 15.83 37.74 17.76
CA GLN A 426 15.79 38.62 16.63
C GLN A 426 14.42 39.33 16.60
N PRO A 427 14.32 40.60 16.98
CA PRO A 427 13.09 41.38 17.02
C PRO A 427 12.32 41.54 15.72
N PRO A 428 12.91 41.39 14.50
CA PRO A 428 12.17 41.68 13.26
C PRO A 428 11.06 40.67 12.92
N PHE A 429 11.17 39.41 13.29
CA PHE A 429 10.18 38.39 12.91
C PHE A 429 8.80 38.59 13.54
N TYR A 430 8.73 39.09 14.77
CA TYR A 430 7.46 39.40 15.43
C TYR A 430 6.62 40.42 14.63
N LYS A 431 7.24 41.49 14.15
CA LYS A 431 6.53 42.53 13.38
C LYS A 431 6.01 41.97 12.06
N ASN A 432 6.80 41.18 11.35
CA ASN A 432 6.40 40.59 10.08
C ASN A 432 5.27 39.57 10.25
N SER A 433 5.34 38.73 11.27
CA SER A 433 4.27 37.78 11.60
C SER A 433 2.95 38.50 11.94
N LEU A 434 3.04 39.62 12.71
CA LEU A 434 1.87 40.42 13.04
C LEU A 434 1.28 41.12 11.80
N LEU A 435 2.11 41.66 10.93
CA LEU A 435 1.65 42.26 9.67
C LEU A 435 0.94 41.25 8.79
N TYR A 436 1.50 40.04 8.66
CA TYR A 436 0.88 38.96 7.89
C TYR A 436 -0.42 38.49 8.54
N TYR A 437 -0.46 38.33 9.86
CA TYR A 437 -1.68 38.01 10.59
C TYR A 437 -2.78 39.04 10.36
N ASN A 438 -2.48 40.34 10.47
CA ASN A 438 -3.44 41.38 10.27
C ASN A 438 -3.95 41.44 8.80
N TRP A 439 -3.03 41.28 7.84
CA TRP A 439 -3.42 41.20 6.41
C TRP A 439 -4.35 39.99 6.18
N LEU A 440 -4.06 38.84 6.75
CA LEU A 440 -4.91 37.65 6.63
C LEU A 440 -6.28 37.90 7.27
N ALA A 441 -6.32 38.53 8.44
CA ALA A 441 -7.56 38.88 9.13
C ALA A 441 -8.43 39.78 8.28
N ASP A 442 -7.85 40.80 7.64
CA ASP A 442 -8.57 41.70 6.75
C ASP A 442 -9.16 40.98 5.54
N ARG A 443 -8.39 40.05 4.93
CA ARG A 443 -8.86 39.28 3.77
C ARG A 443 -10.00 38.34 4.12
N ILE A 444 -9.88 37.61 5.21
CA ILE A 444 -10.93 36.71 5.68
C ILE A 444 -12.17 37.51 6.10
N GLY A 445 -12.00 38.62 6.85
CA GLY A 445 -13.11 39.46 7.29
C GLY A 445 -13.87 40.10 6.13
N GLN A 446 -13.20 40.34 4.99
CA GLN A 446 -13.81 40.86 3.76
C GLN A 446 -14.28 39.78 2.80
N ASN A 447 -14.21 38.50 3.22
CA ASN A 447 -14.54 37.32 2.40
C ASN A 447 -13.82 37.35 1.01
N GLN A 448 -12.55 37.72 1.01
CA GLN A 448 -11.73 37.70 -0.20
C GLN A 448 -11.16 36.31 -0.42
N PRO A 449 -11.14 35.80 -1.68
CA PRO A 449 -10.60 34.50 -2.03
C PRO A 449 -9.08 34.39 -1.83
#